data_832d677d7b53dc2573f75b402cf7f71c
#
_entry.id   832d677d7b53dc2573f75b402cf7f71c
#
_cell.length_a   1.000
_cell.length_b   1.000
_cell.length_c   1.000
_cell.angle_alpha   90.00
_cell.angle_beta   90.00
_cell.angle_gamma   90.00
#
_symmetry.space_group_name_H-M   'P 1'
#
loop_
_entity.id
_entity.type
_entity.pdbx_description
1 polymer ?
#
loop_
_entity_poly.entity_id
_entity_poly.type
_entity_poly.pdbx_seq_one_letter_code
_entity_poly.pdbx_strand_id
1 'polypeptide(L)'
;MSTTLNASTLLVVPLAPLAGALLAGILGTSFGGNWIGRRLSHTVTILGVLVAFIISAMTLKSVAVDGARFNQTLYEWMVVGGLKMEIGFLVDGLTAMMMCVVPFVSLMVHIYTIGYMAEDEGYDRFFAYISLFTFSMLMLVMSNNFLQLFFGWEAVSYTHLTLPTKRIV
;
A
#
# COMPACT_ATOMS: atom_id res chain seq x y z
N MET A 1 23.09 19.72 2.25
CA MET A 1 22.62 18.97 1.06
C MET A 1 21.12 18.83 1.20
N SER A 2 20.34 19.62 0.47
CA SER A 2 18.89 19.47 0.42
C SER A 2 18.56 18.13 -0.25
N THR A 3 18.18 17.15 0.52
CA THR A 3 17.65 15.89 0.00
C THR A 3 16.32 16.21 -0.66
N THR A 4 16.35 16.43 -1.98
CA THR A 4 15.13 16.56 -2.76
C THR A 4 14.45 15.20 -2.78
N LEU A 5 13.22 15.14 -2.25
CA LEU A 5 12.39 13.96 -2.34
C LEU A 5 12.18 13.63 -3.83
N ASN A 6 12.50 12.41 -4.24
CA ASN A 6 12.40 11.98 -5.63
C ASN A 6 11.06 11.30 -5.86
N ALA A 7 10.33 11.70 -6.90
CA ALA A 7 9.05 11.12 -7.29
C ALA A 7 9.11 9.59 -7.50
N SER A 8 10.20 9.10 -8.09
CA SER A 8 10.39 7.67 -8.31
C SER A 8 10.52 6.88 -7.00
N THR A 9 11.22 7.43 -6.01
CA THR A 9 11.34 6.80 -4.69
C THR A 9 10.02 6.79 -3.95
N LEU A 10 9.24 7.88 -4.03
CA LEU A 10 7.90 7.97 -3.43
C LEU A 10 6.91 7.01 -4.10
N LEU A 11 7.01 6.78 -5.41
CA LEU A 11 6.19 5.79 -6.13
C LEU A 11 6.40 4.36 -5.64
N VAL A 12 7.62 4.00 -5.25
CA VAL A 12 7.92 2.66 -4.74
C VAL A 12 7.13 2.37 -3.45
N VAL A 13 6.84 3.38 -2.64
CA VAL A 13 6.15 3.21 -1.35
C VAL A 13 4.79 2.51 -1.50
N PRO A 14 3.84 2.99 -2.31
CA PRO A 14 2.59 2.26 -2.53
C PRO A 14 2.74 1.06 -3.48
N LEU A 15 3.64 1.11 -4.47
CA LEU A 15 3.77 0.05 -5.46
C LEU A 15 4.39 -1.24 -4.89
N ALA A 16 5.24 -1.17 -3.86
CA ALA A 16 5.83 -2.35 -3.26
C ALA A 16 4.78 -3.28 -2.59
N PRO A 17 3.86 -2.80 -1.75
CA PRO A 17 2.75 -3.62 -1.26
C PRO A 17 1.82 -4.12 -2.37
N LEU A 18 1.58 -3.29 -3.40
CA LEU A 18 0.76 -3.70 -4.55
C LEU A 18 1.39 -4.88 -5.31
N ALA A 19 2.69 -4.81 -5.58
CA ALA A 19 3.42 -5.92 -6.20
C ALA A 19 3.33 -7.20 -5.35
N GLY A 20 3.49 -7.08 -4.03
CA GLY A 20 3.29 -8.18 -3.08
C GLY A 20 1.90 -8.77 -3.16
N ALA A 21 0.86 -7.92 -3.18
CA ALA A 21 -0.54 -8.34 -3.28
C ALA A 21 -0.84 -9.06 -4.61
N LEU A 22 -0.34 -8.54 -5.73
CA LEU A 22 -0.53 -9.15 -7.05
C LEU A 22 0.17 -10.50 -7.17
N LEU A 23 1.42 -10.59 -6.72
CA LEU A 23 2.16 -11.84 -6.74
C LEU A 23 1.52 -12.90 -5.84
N ALA A 24 1.15 -12.55 -4.61
CA ALA A 24 0.47 -13.48 -3.71
C ALA A 24 -0.95 -13.84 -4.21
N GLY A 25 -1.70 -12.86 -4.71
CA GLY A 25 -3.08 -13.06 -5.18
C GLY A 25 -3.18 -13.84 -6.48
N ILE A 26 -2.31 -13.58 -7.44
CA ILE A 26 -2.36 -14.25 -8.75
C ILE A 26 -1.69 -15.62 -8.66
N LEU A 27 -0.47 -15.69 -8.13
CA LEU A 27 0.33 -16.92 -8.15
C LEU A 27 0.07 -17.83 -6.95
N GLY A 28 -0.45 -17.32 -5.83
CA GLY A 28 -0.76 -18.08 -4.63
C GLY A 28 -2.19 -18.65 -4.59
N THR A 29 -3.08 -18.23 -5.52
CA THR A 29 -4.46 -18.71 -5.56
C THR A 29 -4.68 -19.71 -6.68
N SER A 30 -5.78 -20.48 -6.59
CA SER A 30 -6.18 -21.47 -7.62
C SER A 30 -6.38 -20.85 -9.01
N PHE A 31 -6.56 -19.53 -9.10
CA PHE A 31 -6.69 -18.80 -10.36
C PHE A 31 -5.38 -18.81 -11.18
N GLY A 32 -4.22 -18.76 -10.53
CA GLY A 32 -2.90 -18.80 -11.17
C GLY A 32 -2.23 -20.19 -11.10
N GLY A 33 -2.93 -21.25 -10.69
CA GLY A 33 -2.39 -22.60 -10.68
C GLY A 33 -1.63 -23.01 -9.42
N ASN A 34 -1.73 -22.24 -8.34
CA ASN A 34 -1.12 -22.53 -7.03
C ASN A 34 0.41 -22.73 -7.10
N TRP A 35 1.08 -21.90 -7.90
CA TRP A 35 2.53 -22.01 -8.15
C TRP A 35 3.38 -21.59 -6.95
N ILE A 36 2.81 -20.78 -6.05
CA ILE A 36 3.50 -20.25 -4.88
C ILE A 36 2.92 -20.91 -3.63
N GLY A 37 3.78 -21.59 -2.88
CA GLY A 37 3.40 -22.13 -1.58
C GLY A 37 3.23 -21.04 -0.53
N ARG A 38 2.48 -21.34 0.55
CA ARG A 38 2.19 -20.44 1.68
C ARG A 38 3.41 -19.66 2.19
N ARG A 39 4.59 -20.30 2.26
CA ARG A 39 5.83 -19.65 2.71
C ARG A 39 6.29 -18.52 1.80
N LEU A 40 6.15 -18.68 0.50
CA LEU A 40 6.58 -17.68 -0.46
C LEU A 40 5.58 -16.52 -0.51
N SER A 41 4.29 -16.80 -0.40
CA SER A 41 3.22 -15.80 -0.40
C SER A 41 3.38 -14.79 0.75
N HIS A 42 3.52 -15.26 2.00
CA HIS A 42 3.71 -14.33 3.12
C HIS A 42 5.08 -13.63 3.06
N THR A 43 6.14 -14.31 2.58
CA THR A 43 7.46 -13.67 2.47
C THR A 43 7.45 -12.51 1.49
N VAL A 44 6.83 -12.68 0.31
CA VAL A 44 6.76 -11.64 -0.73
C VAL A 44 5.93 -10.44 -0.25
N THR A 45 4.79 -10.67 0.39
CA THR A 45 3.94 -9.59 0.91
C THR A 45 4.64 -8.84 2.05
N ILE A 46 5.26 -9.55 2.99
CA ILE A 46 6.02 -8.94 4.10
C ILE A 46 7.19 -8.12 3.57
N LEU A 47 7.95 -8.63 2.60
CA LEU A 47 9.04 -7.88 1.98
C LEU A 47 8.55 -6.61 1.28
N GLY A 48 7.42 -6.67 0.57
CA GLY A 48 6.82 -5.49 -0.07
C GLY A 48 6.46 -4.40 0.96
N VAL A 49 5.81 -4.79 2.05
CA VAL A 49 5.45 -3.85 3.14
C VAL A 49 6.70 -3.36 3.89
N LEU A 50 7.70 -4.19 4.10
CA LEU A 50 8.96 -3.81 4.74
C LEU A 50 9.70 -2.75 3.91
N VAL A 51 9.80 -2.93 2.60
CA VAL A 51 10.41 -1.94 1.69
C VAL A 51 9.66 -0.62 1.78
N ALA A 52 8.33 -0.64 1.74
CA ALA A 52 7.50 0.55 1.90
C ALA A 52 7.77 1.25 3.24
N PHE A 53 7.88 0.50 4.33
CA PHE A 53 8.20 1.02 5.66
C PHE A 53 9.57 1.70 5.72
N ILE A 54 10.62 1.05 5.19
CA ILE A 54 11.99 1.60 5.19
C ILE A 54 12.03 2.94 4.43
N ILE A 55 11.46 3.00 3.23
CA ILE A 55 11.42 4.22 2.42
C ILE A 55 10.61 5.31 3.13
N SER A 56 9.48 4.96 3.74
CA SER A 56 8.65 5.90 4.50
C SER A 56 9.39 6.46 5.72
N ALA A 57 10.15 5.64 6.44
CA ALA A 57 10.98 6.08 7.57
C ALA A 57 12.10 7.02 7.12
N MET A 58 12.73 6.75 5.97
CA MET A 58 13.72 7.65 5.37
C MET A 58 13.09 8.98 4.94
N THR A 59 11.89 8.93 4.34
CA THR A 59 11.12 10.11 3.96
C THR A 59 10.74 10.94 5.19
N LEU A 60 10.27 10.30 6.25
CA LEU A 60 9.94 10.96 7.51
C LEU A 60 11.16 11.67 8.10
N LYS A 61 12.32 11.03 8.08
CA LYS A 61 13.57 11.66 8.53
C LYS A 61 13.90 12.91 7.70
N SER A 62 13.81 12.84 6.38
CA SER A 62 14.08 13.99 5.50
C SER A 62 13.08 15.12 5.71
N VAL A 63 11.80 14.82 5.92
CA VAL A 63 10.78 15.82 6.21
C VAL A 63 10.98 16.47 7.58
N ALA A 64 11.31 15.68 8.61
CA ALA A 64 11.46 16.15 9.99
C ALA A 64 12.76 16.93 10.21
N VAL A 65 13.87 16.53 9.59
CA VAL A 65 15.19 17.13 9.79
C VAL A 65 15.47 18.25 8.78
N ASP A 66 15.21 17.98 7.50
CA ASP A 66 15.53 18.89 6.38
C ASP A 66 14.35 19.81 6.01
N GLY A 67 13.16 19.61 6.59
CA GLY A 67 11.95 20.34 6.23
C GLY A 67 11.49 20.08 4.79
N ALA A 68 11.89 18.97 4.20
CA ALA A 68 11.58 18.62 2.82
C ALA A 68 10.06 18.51 2.65
N ARG A 69 9.54 19.03 1.53
CA ARG A 69 8.13 18.91 1.14
C ARG A 69 8.06 18.49 -0.31
N PHE A 70 7.04 17.73 -0.64
CA PHE A 70 6.81 17.28 -2.00
C PHE A 70 5.33 17.45 -2.33
N ASN A 71 5.06 18.10 -3.46
CA ASN A 71 3.71 18.20 -4.01
C ASN A 71 3.84 18.28 -5.53
N GLN A 72 3.64 17.16 -6.19
CA GLN A 72 3.70 17.08 -7.66
C GLN A 72 2.67 16.11 -8.19
N THR A 73 2.10 16.47 -9.33
CA THR A 73 1.32 15.56 -10.16
C THR A 73 2.27 14.62 -10.89
N LEU A 74 2.01 13.32 -10.75
CA LEU A 74 2.80 12.27 -11.41
C LEU A 74 2.25 11.93 -12.78
N TYR A 75 0.94 11.90 -12.89
CA TYR A 75 0.24 11.50 -14.11
C TYR A 75 -1.13 12.20 -14.22
N GLU A 76 -1.36 12.86 -15.34
CA GLU A 76 -2.69 13.40 -15.69
C GLU A 76 -3.45 12.34 -16.46
N TRP A 77 -4.58 11.88 -15.93
CA TRP A 77 -5.39 10.84 -16.55
C TRP A 77 -6.37 11.43 -17.57
N MET A 78 -7.09 12.48 -17.21
CA MET A 78 -8.11 13.08 -18.06
C MET A 78 -8.33 14.55 -17.71
N VAL A 79 -8.58 15.37 -18.74
CA VAL A 79 -9.00 16.75 -18.58
C VAL A 79 -10.34 16.94 -19.30
N VAL A 80 -11.40 17.20 -18.56
CA VAL A 80 -12.75 17.41 -19.12
C VAL A 80 -13.35 18.69 -18.55
N GLY A 81 -13.65 19.66 -19.42
CA GLY A 81 -14.37 20.88 -19.05
C GLY A 81 -13.74 21.69 -17.92
N GLY A 82 -12.40 21.67 -17.79
CA GLY A 82 -11.68 22.37 -16.72
C GLY A 82 -11.44 21.54 -15.46
N LEU A 83 -12.02 20.35 -15.34
CA LEU A 83 -11.73 19.38 -14.29
C LEU A 83 -10.52 18.55 -14.72
N LYS A 84 -9.45 18.59 -13.91
CA LYS A 84 -8.27 17.75 -14.09
C LYS A 84 -8.36 16.53 -13.16
N MET A 85 -8.33 15.34 -13.77
CA MET A 85 -8.18 14.09 -13.05
C MET A 85 -6.71 13.69 -13.10
N GLU A 86 -6.04 13.79 -11.96
CA GLU A 86 -4.60 13.57 -11.86
C GLU A 86 -4.28 12.62 -10.69
N ILE A 87 -3.19 11.90 -10.84
CA ILE A 87 -2.57 11.15 -9.73
C ILE A 87 -1.32 11.94 -9.33
N GLY A 88 -1.30 12.37 -8.09
CA GLY A 88 -0.19 13.11 -7.55
C GLY A 88 0.08 12.77 -6.10
N PHE A 89 1.24 13.18 -5.61
CA PHE A 89 1.62 12.96 -4.23
C PHE A 89 1.87 14.28 -3.52
N LEU A 90 1.29 14.38 -2.32
CA LEU A 90 1.54 15.42 -1.35
C LEU A 90 2.27 14.79 -0.15
N VAL A 91 3.49 15.21 0.12
CA VAL A 91 4.23 14.78 1.30
C VAL A 91 4.60 15.98 2.13
N ASP A 92 3.90 16.14 3.22
CA ASP A 92 4.17 17.09 4.30
C ASP A 92 4.50 16.34 5.61
N GLY A 93 4.60 17.04 6.72
CA GLY A 93 4.92 16.42 8.01
C GLY A 93 3.88 15.40 8.47
N LEU A 94 2.59 15.69 8.26
CA LEU A 94 1.50 14.80 8.64
C LEU A 94 1.48 13.55 7.73
N THR A 95 1.56 13.76 6.42
CA THR A 95 1.61 12.68 5.44
C THR A 95 2.81 11.76 5.68
N ALA A 96 4.01 12.31 5.90
CA ALA A 96 5.21 11.53 6.15
C ALA A 96 5.09 10.67 7.43
N MET A 97 4.48 11.21 8.48
CA MET A 97 4.18 10.47 9.70
C MET A 97 3.21 9.31 9.41
N MET A 98 2.11 9.56 8.72
CA MET A 98 1.13 8.54 8.38
C MET A 98 1.69 7.49 7.41
N MET A 99 2.52 7.87 6.45
CA MET A 99 3.26 6.96 5.58
C MET A 99 4.16 6.00 6.37
N CYS A 100 4.65 6.39 7.53
CA CYS A 100 5.45 5.52 8.39
C CYS A 100 4.56 4.60 9.25
N VAL A 101 3.49 5.14 9.83
CA VAL A 101 2.57 4.40 10.71
C VAL A 101 1.83 3.29 9.96
N VAL A 102 1.31 3.58 8.77
CA VAL A 102 0.51 2.62 7.99
C VAL A 102 1.28 1.34 7.66
N PRO A 103 2.48 1.37 7.02
CA PRO A 103 3.20 0.14 6.75
C PRO A 103 3.80 -0.49 8.00
N PHE A 104 4.07 0.26 9.07
CA PHE A 104 4.49 -0.31 10.35
C PHE A 104 3.40 -1.20 10.95
N VAL A 105 2.19 -0.69 11.09
CA VAL A 105 1.04 -1.46 11.60
C VAL A 105 0.76 -2.65 10.69
N SER A 106 0.75 -2.42 9.38
CA SER A 106 0.56 -3.49 8.40
C SER A 106 1.62 -4.60 8.53
N LEU A 107 2.89 -4.23 8.74
CA LEU A 107 3.97 -5.20 8.96
C LEU A 107 3.72 -6.06 10.21
N MET A 108 3.31 -5.45 11.31
CA MET A 108 2.98 -6.17 12.54
C MET A 108 1.80 -7.13 12.33
N VAL A 109 0.77 -6.68 11.62
CA VAL A 109 -0.39 -7.53 11.26
C VAL A 109 0.03 -8.69 10.37
N HIS A 110 0.87 -8.47 9.34
CA HIS A 110 1.37 -9.55 8.49
C HIS A 110 2.14 -10.61 9.29
N ILE A 111 3.03 -10.19 10.20
CA ILE A 111 3.79 -11.12 11.05
C ILE A 111 2.85 -11.90 11.98
N TYR A 112 1.89 -11.23 12.62
CA TYR A 112 0.89 -11.88 13.47
C TYR A 112 0.05 -12.91 12.68
N THR A 113 -0.35 -12.57 11.47
CA THR A 113 -1.21 -13.38 10.61
C THR A 113 -0.56 -14.70 10.18
N ILE A 114 0.77 -14.80 10.17
CA ILE A 114 1.49 -16.06 9.86
C ILE A 114 1.01 -17.19 10.79
N GLY A 115 0.92 -16.91 12.09
CA GLY A 115 0.43 -17.89 13.07
C GLY A 115 -1.09 -17.99 13.08
N TYR A 116 -1.79 -16.85 12.98
CA TYR A 116 -3.24 -16.81 13.10
C TYR A 116 -3.97 -17.55 11.96
N MET A 117 -3.47 -17.48 10.73
CA MET A 117 -4.08 -18.09 9.55
C MET A 117 -3.39 -19.40 9.13
N ALA A 118 -2.51 -19.98 9.98
CA ALA A 118 -1.68 -21.12 9.60
C ALA A 118 -2.48 -22.35 9.13
N GLU A 119 -3.66 -22.57 9.67
CA GLU A 119 -4.52 -23.73 9.36
C GLU A 119 -5.65 -23.40 8.35
N ASP A 120 -5.78 -22.13 7.92
CA ASP A 120 -6.87 -21.71 7.04
C ASP A 120 -6.53 -21.94 5.56
N GLU A 121 -7.53 -22.40 4.78
CA GLU A 121 -7.39 -22.59 3.34
C GLU A 121 -7.31 -21.27 2.57
N GLY A 122 -7.79 -20.17 3.16
CA GLY A 122 -7.77 -18.82 2.60
C GLY A 122 -6.47 -18.04 2.85
N TYR A 123 -5.41 -18.69 3.33
CA TYR A 123 -4.15 -18.08 3.74
C TYR A 123 -3.58 -17.08 2.72
N ASP A 124 -3.37 -17.51 1.48
CA ASP A 124 -2.73 -16.69 0.44
C ASP A 124 -3.61 -15.51 0.02
N ARG A 125 -4.93 -15.72 -0.03
CA ARG A 125 -5.90 -14.65 -0.31
C ARG A 125 -5.90 -13.58 0.79
N PHE A 126 -5.79 -14.00 2.04
CA PHE A 126 -5.78 -13.08 3.18
C PHE A 126 -4.54 -12.17 3.13
N PHE A 127 -3.35 -12.72 2.86
CA PHE A 127 -2.13 -11.95 2.70
C PHE A 127 -2.20 -10.99 1.51
N ALA A 128 -2.76 -11.41 0.39
CA ALA A 128 -2.98 -10.55 -0.76
C ALA A 128 -3.92 -9.38 -0.42
N TYR A 129 -5.01 -9.63 0.31
CA TYR A 129 -5.96 -8.58 0.69
C TYR A 129 -5.37 -7.56 1.68
N ILE A 130 -4.62 -8.01 2.70
CA ILE A 130 -3.98 -7.07 3.64
C ILE A 130 -2.93 -6.22 2.92
N SER A 131 -2.17 -6.81 2.00
CA SER A 131 -1.19 -6.08 1.22
C SER A 131 -1.85 -5.08 0.26
N LEU A 132 -2.98 -5.45 -0.37
CA LEU A 132 -3.79 -4.55 -1.18
C LEU A 132 -4.41 -3.42 -0.36
N PHE A 133 -4.89 -3.72 0.86
CA PHE A 133 -5.35 -2.72 1.81
C PHE A 133 -4.25 -1.71 2.13
N THR A 134 -3.02 -2.18 2.39
CA THR A 134 -1.87 -1.31 2.67
C THR A 134 -1.57 -0.39 1.49
N PHE A 135 -1.59 -0.91 0.26
CA PHE A 135 -1.47 -0.11 -0.95
C PHE A 135 -2.53 0.99 -1.03
N SER A 136 -3.81 0.62 -0.87
CA SER A 136 -4.93 1.56 -0.96
C SER A 136 -4.84 2.66 0.10
N MET A 137 -4.44 2.29 1.32
CA MET A 137 -4.27 3.22 2.42
C MET A 137 -3.10 4.19 2.18
N LEU A 138 -1.99 3.72 1.60
CA LEU A 138 -0.88 4.59 1.21
C LEU A 138 -1.27 5.54 0.07
N MET A 139 -2.01 5.07 -0.93
CA MET A 139 -2.53 5.92 -2.02
C MET A 139 -3.47 7.01 -1.50
N LEU A 140 -4.28 6.70 -0.49
CA LEU A 140 -5.15 7.67 0.18
C LEU A 140 -4.34 8.71 0.95
N VAL A 141 -3.40 8.27 1.78
CA VAL A 141 -2.59 9.14 2.65
C VAL A 141 -1.71 10.10 1.83
N MET A 142 -1.16 9.63 0.71
CA MET A 142 -0.28 10.41 -0.16
C MET A 142 -1.02 11.26 -1.20
N SER A 143 -2.34 11.21 -1.26
CA SER A 143 -3.13 11.92 -2.27
C SER A 143 -2.95 13.43 -2.19
N ASN A 144 -2.80 14.09 -3.34
CA ASN A 144 -2.76 15.55 -3.45
C ASN A 144 -4.08 16.16 -3.97
N ASN A 145 -5.06 15.31 -4.28
CA ASN A 145 -6.36 15.74 -4.77
C ASN A 145 -7.50 14.89 -4.20
N PHE A 146 -8.70 15.47 -4.18
CA PHE A 146 -9.88 14.87 -3.58
C PHE A 146 -10.36 13.61 -4.33
N LEU A 147 -10.17 13.56 -5.64
CA LEU A 147 -10.59 12.43 -6.47
C LEU A 147 -9.75 11.17 -6.14
N GLN A 148 -8.43 11.33 -6.06
CA GLN A 148 -7.53 10.25 -5.67
C GLN A 148 -7.80 9.77 -4.23
N LEU A 149 -8.09 10.71 -3.33
CA LEU A 149 -8.48 10.40 -1.95
C LEU A 149 -9.76 9.56 -1.92
N PHE A 150 -10.76 9.92 -2.72
CA PHE A 150 -12.01 9.17 -2.83
C PHE A 150 -11.78 7.74 -3.35
N PHE A 151 -11.02 7.57 -4.42
CA PHE A 151 -10.68 6.24 -4.94
C PHE A 151 -9.90 5.38 -3.92
N GLY A 152 -8.94 5.98 -3.21
CA GLY A 152 -8.21 5.30 -2.14
C GLY A 152 -9.16 4.84 -1.02
N TRP A 153 -10.09 5.69 -0.62
CA TRP A 153 -11.10 5.38 0.40
C TRP A 153 -12.04 4.24 -0.01
N GLU A 154 -12.54 4.27 -1.24
CA GLU A 154 -13.39 3.21 -1.79
C GLU A 154 -12.64 1.87 -1.84
N ALA A 155 -11.39 1.86 -2.29
CA ALA A 155 -10.58 0.65 -2.32
C ALA A 155 -10.32 0.08 -0.91
N VAL A 156 -10.06 0.94 0.08
CA VAL A 156 -9.93 0.56 1.49
C VAL A 156 -11.24 -0.04 2.01
N SER A 157 -12.37 0.62 1.76
CA SER A 157 -13.69 0.17 2.20
C SER A 157 -14.05 -1.20 1.61
N TYR A 158 -13.83 -1.38 0.32
CA TYR A 158 -14.11 -2.64 -0.37
C TYR A 158 -13.29 -3.81 0.20
N THR A 159 -11.99 -3.63 0.38
CA THR A 159 -11.11 -4.67 0.93
C THR A 159 -11.47 -5.03 2.38
N HIS A 160 -11.90 -4.07 3.16
CA HIS A 160 -12.28 -4.28 4.56
C HIS A 160 -13.65 -4.97 4.71
N LEU A 161 -14.62 -4.63 3.86
CA LEU A 161 -15.97 -5.19 3.90
C LEU A 161 -16.05 -6.62 3.35
N THR A 162 -15.19 -7.01 2.42
CA THR A 162 -15.23 -8.34 1.80
C THR A 162 -14.59 -9.43 2.65
N LEU A 163 -13.74 -9.09 3.62
CA LEU A 163 -13.08 -10.05 4.50
C LEU A 163 -14.05 -10.74 5.49
N PRO A 164 -15.02 -10.05 6.15
CA PRO A 164 -15.88 -10.68 7.14
C PRO A 164 -17.09 -11.43 6.57
N THR A 165 -17.54 -11.14 5.37
CA THR A 165 -18.81 -11.63 4.85
C THR A 165 -18.80 -13.09 4.38
N LYS A 166 -17.65 -13.71 4.20
CA LYS A 166 -17.54 -15.12 3.77
C LYS A 166 -17.57 -16.15 4.90
N ARG A 167 -17.67 -15.73 6.14
CA ARG A 167 -17.65 -16.65 7.31
C ARG A 167 -19.01 -16.84 7.99
N ILE A 168 -20.09 -16.34 7.39
CA ILE A 168 -21.44 -16.47 7.92
C ILE A 168 -22.35 -17.23 6.91
N VAL A 169 -21.82 -18.32 6.37
CA VAL A 169 -22.65 -19.36 5.72
C VAL A 169 -22.06 -20.71 6.06
#